data_49a46e993a92334c26164a1d0c5326cd
#
_entry.id   49a46e993a92334c26164a1d0c5326cd
#
_cell.length_a   1.000
_cell.length_b   1.000
_cell.length_c   1.000
_cell.angle_alpha   90.00
_cell.angle_beta   90.00
_cell.angle_gamma   90.00
#
_symmetry.space_group_name_H-M   'P 1'
#
loop_
_entity.id
_entity.type
_entity.pdbx_description
1 polymer ?
#
loop_
_entity_poly.entity_id
_entity_poly.type
_entity_poly.pdbx_seq_one_letter_code
_entity_poly.pdbx_strand_id
1 'polypeptide(L)'
;MTSVATLSLDEASSRGGFARRLVLRELRRMRHSQLRLTLPTGETLVLGNQAFTGKPAEIHLSDENFFRRIVLASDIGLTESYMDGEWDSPDLRAVIGFFIENVDHTPGMSGSAARGAALGLLRIADRIGHLLRPNSKIVVRRNISEHYDVSNDFFQLFLDPSMMYSSARWEGALTLEQAQANKNESLCRFLQLKPTDHVIEIGTGWGGWALHAVKKYGCRVTSLTISKAQHDLAVERVRAAGLADRITVKLEDFRDHQGLYDKCVSIEMMEALGHKYLPAFCTSIGRLLKPEGLAAFQYITCPDSRYDEFRRGVDFIQKHIFPGSLLLSINRVNQLMTKESGFQLHRLEEFGLDYARTLDAWCQAFEAKLDQVRAMGFGERFIRKWRLYFRYCQAAFEHRNIGVVQAVYVRPNRKG
;
A
#
# COMPACT_ATOMS: atom_id res chain seq x y z
N MET A 1 -23.67 -35.15 7.33
CA MET A 1 -22.20 -35.11 7.47
C MET A 1 -21.61 -35.87 6.29
N THR A 2 -21.34 -35.21 5.19
CA THR A 2 -20.70 -35.80 4.01
C THR A 2 -19.21 -35.96 4.32
N SER A 3 -18.74 -37.21 4.33
CA SER A 3 -17.31 -37.56 4.47
C SER A 3 -16.54 -36.87 3.33
N VAL A 4 -15.73 -35.88 3.66
CA VAL A 4 -14.80 -35.26 2.71
C VAL A 4 -13.71 -36.30 2.44
N ALA A 5 -13.67 -36.84 1.23
CA ALA A 5 -12.64 -37.78 0.82
C ALA A 5 -11.28 -37.04 0.77
N THR A 6 -10.39 -37.38 1.66
CA THR A 6 -9.01 -36.89 1.66
C THR A 6 -8.18 -37.78 0.74
N LEU A 7 -7.84 -37.32 -0.45
CA LEU A 7 -6.94 -38.04 -1.36
C LEU A 7 -5.52 -38.07 -0.80
N SER A 8 -4.83 -39.21 -1.05
CA SER A 8 -3.37 -39.18 -0.92
C SER A 8 -2.76 -38.20 -1.92
N LEU A 9 -1.76 -37.46 -1.47
CA LEU A 9 -1.14 -36.40 -2.26
C LEU A 9 -0.46 -36.93 -3.54
N ASP A 10 -0.11 -38.21 -3.58
CA ASP A 10 0.49 -38.87 -4.76
C ASP A 10 -0.54 -39.20 -5.84
N GLU A 11 -1.75 -39.57 -5.46
CA GLU A 11 -2.88 -39.78 -6.37
C GLU A 11 -3.36 -38.45 -6.98
N ALA A 12 -3.42 -37.37 -6.19
CA ALA A 12 -3.79 -36.05 -6.68
C ALA A 12 -2.76 -35.49 -7.66
N SER A 13 -1.47 -35.79 -7.47
CA SER A 13 -0.40 -35.38 -8.39
C SER A 13 -0.37 -36.19 -9.68
N SER A 14 -0.73 -37.49 -9.65
CA SER A 14 -0.69 -38.35 -10.84
C SER A 14 -1.83 -38.06 -11.82
N ARG A 15 -2.99 -37.59 -11.35
CA ARG A 15 -4.20 -37.33 -12.14
C ARG A 15 -4.24 -35.95 -12.80
N GLY A 16 -3.27 -35.04 -12.52
CA GLY A 16 -3.27 -33.66 -13.01
C GLY A 16 -2.22 -33.37 -14.08
N GLY A 17 -2.44 -32.30 -14.83
CA GLY A 17 -1.49 -31.78 -15.82
C GLY A 17 -0.17 -31.30 -15.16
N PHE A 18 0.85 -31.00 -16.00
CA PHE A 18 2.17 -30.57 -15.56
C PHE A 18 2.13 -29.37 -14.58
N ALA A 19 1.30 -28.38 -14.87
CA ALA A 19 1.16 -27.18 -14.03
C ALA A 19 0.68 -27.51 -12.61
N ARG A 20 -0.35 -28.36 -12.49
CA ARG A 20 -0.87 -28.81 -11.19
C ARG A 20 0.21 -29.54 -10.38
N ARG A 21 0.94 -30.48 -11.00
CA ARG A 21 2.02 -31.20 -10.31
C ARG A 21 3.11 -30.26 -9.79
N LEU A 22 3.49 -29.26 -10.59
CA LEU A 22 4.53 -28.29 -10.21
C LEU A 22 4.08 -27.44 -9.01
N VAL A 23 2.88 -26.85 -9.06
CA VAL A 23 2.35 -26.01 -7.98
C VAL A 23 2.17 -26.81 -6.70
N LEU A 24 1.54 -28.01 -6.76
CA LEU A 24 1.37 -28.85 -5.58
C LEU A 24 2.70 -29.25 -4.94
N ARG A 25 3.73 -29.53 -5.75
CA ARG A 25 5.08 -29.82 -5.25
C ARG A 25 5.67 -28.64 -4.47
N GLU A 26 5.50 -27.40 -4.95
CA GLU A 26 6.02 -26.22 -4.25
C GLU A 26 5.21 -25.93 -2.97
N LEU A 27 3.88 -26.04 -3.00
CA LEU A 27 3.04 -25.87 -1.83
C LEU A 27 3.33 -26.90 -0.72
N ARG A 28 3.73 -28.12 -1.08
CA ARG A 28 4.19 -29.16 -0.10
C ARG A 28 5.47 -28.80 0.63
N ARG A 29 6.31 -27.95 0.05
CA ARG A 29 7.59 -27.53 0.63
C ARG A 29 7.44 -26.44 1.67
N MET A 30 6.27 -25.83 1.77
CA MET A 30 5.98 -24.79 2.75
C MET A 30 5.94 -25.35 4.16
N ARG A 31 6.60 -24.69 5.14
CA ARG A 31 6.90 -25.30 6.44
C ARG A 31 6.30 -24.60 7.65
N HIS A 32 5.81 -23.34 7.49
CA HIS A 32 5.40 -22.54 8.64
C HIS A 32 3.93 -22.69 9.01
N SER A 33 3.05 -22.79 8.02
CA SER A 33 1.60 -22.91 8.22
C SER A 33 0.99 -23.98 7.32
N GLN A 34 -0.32 -24.13 7.36
CA GLN A 34 -1.04 -25.17 6.63
C GLN A 34 -2.07 -24.55 5.69
N LEU A 35 -2.23 -25.14 4.51
CA LEU A 35 -3.22 -24.77 3.50
C LEU A 35 -4.13 -25.95 3.19
N ARG A 36 -5.44 -25.73 3.24
CA ARG A 36 -6.48 -26.60 2.68
C ARG A 36 -6.83 -26.14 1.27
N LEU A 37 -6.60 -26.98 0.29
CA LEU A 37 -6.92 -26.73 -1.11
C LEU A 37 -8.03 -27.66 -1.55
N THR A 38 -9.24 -27.14 -1.75
CA THR A 38 -10.37 -27.91 -2.30
C THR A 38 -10.39 -27.74 -3.82
N LEU A 39 -10.34 -28.84 -4.53
CA LEU A 39 -10.34 -28.90 -6.00
C LEU A 39 -11.77 -28.74 -6.55
N PRO A 40 -11.94 -28.44 -7.86
CA PRO A 40 -13.27 -28.35 -8.48
C PRO A 40 -14.06 -29.68 -8.41
N THR A 41 -13.38 -30.80 -8.22
CA THR A 41 -13.99 -32.13 -7.99
C THR A 41 -14.58 -32.31 -6.60
N GLY A 42 -14.36 -31.36 -5.67
CA GLY A 42 -14.73 -31.44 -4.25
C GLY A 42 -13.70 -32.13 -3.36
N GLU A 43 -12.64 -32.68 -3.94
CA GLU A 43 -11.53 -33.30 -3.19
C GLU A 43 -10.71 -32.24 -2.48
N THR A 44 -10.31 -32.50 -1.23
CA THR A 44 -9.51 -31.55 -0.42
C THR A 44 -8.12 -32.11 -0.17
N LEU A 45 -7.11 -31.28 -0.45
CA LEU A 45 -5.70 -31.54 -0.19
C LEU A 45 -5.23 -30.71 0.99
N VAL A 46 -4.43 -31.30 1.88
CA VAL A 46 -3.78 -30.62 2.99
C VAL A 46 -2.30 -30.45 2.64
N LEU A 47 -1.85 -29.21 2.56
CA LEU A 47 -0.53 -28.81 2.07
C LEU A 47 0.21 -27.98 3.13
N GLY A 48 1.53 -27.89 3.03
CA GLY A 48 2.35 -27.18 4.00
C GLY A 48 2.68 -28.02 5.25
N ASN A 49 2.79 -27.35 6.40
CA ASN A 49 3.19 -27.99 7.66
C ASN A 49 2.10 -28.92 8.20
N GLN A 50 2.33 -30.22 8.19
CA GLN A 50 1.38 -31.22 8.68
C GLN A 50 1.24 -31.21 10.23
N ALA A 51 2.21 -30.66 10.94
CA ALA A 51 2.19 -30.53 12.41
C ALA A 51 1.60 -29.18 12.87
N PHE A 52 1.08 -28.36 11.95
CA PHE A 52 0.48 -27.08 12.28
C PHE A 52 -0.80 -27.25 13.09
N THR A 53 -0.88 -26.60 14.25
CA THR A 53 -2.02 -26.69 15.18
C THR A 53 -2.98 -25.52 15.11
N GLY A 54 -2.63 -24.47 14.30
CA GLY A 54 -3.49 -23.32 14.07
C GLY A 54 -4.62 -23.58 13.07
N LYS A 55 -5.41 -22.55 12.81
CA LYS A 55 -6.43 -22.60 11.75
C LYS A 55 -5.74 -22.59 10.37
N PRO A 56 -5.92 -23.59 9.51
CA PRO A 56 -5.34 -23.59 8.18
C PRO A 56 -5.94 -22.49 7.31
N ALA A 57 -5.16 -21.97 6.37
CA ALA A 57 -5.67 -21.19 5.26
C ALA A 57 -6.51 -22.09 4.33
N GLU A 58 -7.53 -21.54 3.67
CA GLU A 58 -8.41 -22.34 2.81
C GLU A 58 -8.54 -21.69 1.43
N ILE A 59 -8.36 -22.50 0.38
CA ILE A 59 -8.61 -22.11 -1.01
C ILE A 59 -9.59 -23.13 -1.62
N HIS A 60 -10.66 -22.62 -2.24
CA HIS A 60 -11.66 -23.39 -2.94
C HIS A 60 -11.54 -23.06 -4.43
N LEU A 61 -11.08 -24.03 -5.23
CA LEU A 61 -10.92 -23.86 -6.66
C LEU A 61 -12.25 -24.09 -7.38
N SER A 62 -12.58 -23.16 -8.28
CA SER A 62 -13.67 -23.31 -9.25
C SER A 62 -13.17 -23.77 -10.61
N ASP A 63 -11.88 -23.48 -10.94
CA ASP A 63 -11.27 -23.79 -12.22
C ASP A 63 -9.80 -24.24 -12.04
N GLU A 64 -9.40 -25.30 -12.73
CA GLU A 64 -8.02 -25.78 -12.74
C GLU A 64 -7.03 -24.89 -13.51
N ASN A 65 -7.51 -23.91 -14.27
CA ASN A 65 -6.68 -22.90 -14.92
C ASN A 65 -5.85 -22.10 -13.91
N PHE A 66 -6.29 -22.01 -12.66
CA PHE A 66 -5.53 -21.53 -11.49
C PHE A 66 -4.07 -22.03 -11.48
N PHE A 67 -3.85 -23.33 -11.65
CA PHE A 67 -2.49 -23.90 -11.64
C PHE A 67 -1.63 -23.39 -12.79
N ARG A 68 -2.21 -23.25 -13.97
CA ARG A 68 -1.51 -22.71 -15.14
C ARG A 68 -1.13 -21.26 -14.93
N ARG A 69 -2.02 -20.44 -14.37
CA ARG A 69 -1.75 -19.03 -14.09
C ARG A 69 -0.61 -18.85 -13.08
N ILE A 70 -0.59 -19.65 -12.02
CA ILE A 70 0.51 -19.59 -11.05
C ILE A 70 1.84 -19.95 -11.69
N VAL A 71 1.90 -21.00 -12.52
CA VAL A 71 3.12 -21.37 -13.22
C VAL A 71 3.60 -20.27 -14.15
N LEU A 72 2.71 -19.58 -14.85
CA LEU A 72 3.05 -18.53 -15.82
C LEU A 72 3.42 -17.19 -15.17
N ALA A 73 2.73 -16.80 -14.10
CA ALA A 73 2.80 -15.45 -13.55
C ALA A 73 2.95 -15.39 -12.02
N SER A 74 3.16 -16.52 -11.34
CA SER A 74 3.41 -16.63 -9.89
C SER A 74 2.35 -15.90 -9.04
N ASP A 75 2.75 -14.96 -8.17
CA ASP A 75 1.89 -14.13 -7.32
C ASP A 75 0.86 -13.31 -8.12
N ILE A 76 1.25 -12.75 -9.26
CA ILE A 76 0.31 -12.07 -10.17
C ILE A 76 -0.73 -13.07 -10.70
N GLY A 77 -0.31 -14.27 -11.09
CA GLY A 77 -1.21 -15.34 -11.55
C GLY A 77 -2.21 -15.77 -10.47
N LEU A 78 -1.76 -15.88 -9.22
CA LEU A 78 -2.60 -16.18 -8.05
C LEU A 78 -3.65 -15.08 -7.85
N THR A 79 -3.24 -13.81 -7.90
CA THR A 79 -4.12 -12.68 -7.62
C THR A 79 -5.11 -12.42 -8.76
N GLU A 80 -4.67 -12.54 -10.01
CA GLU A 80 -5.55 -12.40 -11.18
C GLU A 80 -6.57 -13.53 -11.28
N SER A 81 -6.20 -14.77 -10.97
CA SER A 81 -7.14 -15.90 -10.94
C SER A 81 -8.23 -15.70 -9.87
N TYR A 82 -7.91 -15.08 -8.72
CA TYR A 82 -8.91 -14.66 -7.75
C TYR A 82 -9.85 -13.59 -8.32
N MET A 83 -9.30 -12.54 -8.94
CA MET A 83 -10.13 -11.48 -9.53
C MET A 83 -11.11 -12.02 -10.59
N ASP A 84 -10.69 -13.04 -11.34
CA ASP A 84 -11.49 -13.67 -12.38
C ASP A 84 -12.43 -14.78 -11.85
N GLY A 85 -12.42 -15.06 -10.53
CA GLY A 85 -13.33 -16.01 -9.89
C GLY A 85 -12.95 -17.49 -10.02
N GLU A 86 -11.69 -17.78 -10.43
CA GLU A 86 -11.20 -19.17 -10.56
C GLU A 86 -10.99 -19.86 -9.20
N TRP A 87 -10.94 -19.09 -8.13
CA TRP A 87 -10.93 -19.59 -6.74
C TRP A 87 -11.53 -18.59 -5.76
N ASP A 88 -11.88 -19.07 -4.59
CA ASP A 88 -12.36 -18.26 -3.47
C ASP A 88 -11.78 -18.76 -2.14
N SER A 89 -11.99 -17.97 -1.07
CA SER A 89 -11.56 -18.28 0.27
C SER A 89 -12.50 -17.65 1.30
N PRO A 90 -12.81 -18.36 2.40
CA PRO A 90 -13.51 -17.73 3.53
C PRO A 90 -12.66 -16.69 4.26
N ASP A 91 -11.32 -16.73 4.11
CA ASP A 91 -10.40 -15.79 4.72
C ASP A 91 -9.19 -15.55 3.79
N LEU A 92 -9.29 -14.54 2.92
CA LEU A 92 -8.21 -14.14 2.00
C LEU A 92 -6.94 -13.72 2.75
N ARG A 93 -7.09 -13.10 3.92
CA ARG A 93 -5.97 -12.67 4.75
C ARG A 93 -5.13 -13.87 5.19
N ALA A 94 -5.78 -14.96 5.64
CA ALA A 94 -5.09 -16.18 6.01
C ALA A 94 -4.36 -16.82 4.82
N VAL A 95 -4.94 -16.75 3.61
CA VAL A 95 -4.28 -17.24 2.38
C VAL A 95 -3.02 -16.43 2.07
N ILE A 96 -3.11 -15.12 2.11
CA ILE A 96 -1.94 -14.26 1.84
C ILE A 96 -0.88 -14.45 2.94
N GLY A 97 -1.31 -14.53 4.22
CA GLY A 97 -0.42 -14.83 5.35
C GLY A 97 0.34 -16.14 5.16
N PHE A 98 -0.33 -17.21 4.71
CA PHE A 98 0.31 -18.48 4.40
C PHE A 98 1.47 -18.33 3.41
N PHE A 99 1.30 -17.55 2.35
CA PHE A 99 2.36 -17.30 1.37
C PHE A 99 3.48 -16.40 1.93
N ILE A 100 3.15 -15.38 2.70
CA ILE A 100 4.13 -14.47 3.32
C ILE A 100 5.04 -15.23 4.30
N GLU A 101 4.48 -16.06 5.17
CA GLU A 101 5.24 -16.86 6.14
C GLU A 101 6.23 -17.82 5.46
N ASN A 102 5.94 -18.23 4.25
CA ASN A 102 6.75 -19.20 3.50
C ASN A 102 7.61 -18.56 2.39
N VAL A 103 7.65 -17.23 2.27
CA VAL A 103 8.32 -16.52 1.16
C VAL A 103 9.81 -16.85 1.05
N ASP A 104 10.49 -17.01 2.17
CA ASP A 104 11.93 -17.31 2.20
C ASP A 104 12.25 -18.78 1.83
N HIS A 105 11.26 -19.66 1.90
CA HIS A 105 11.38 -21.09 1.60
C HIS A 105 10.90 -21.48 0.20
N THR A 106 10.22 -20.59 -0.50
CA THR A 106 9.68 -20.80 -1.83
C THR A 106 10.08 -19.69 -2.81
N PRO A 107 11.38 -19.57 -3.14
CA PRO A 107 11.88 -18.48 -3.98
C PRO A 107 11.28 -18.45 -5.39
N GLY A 108 10.67 -19.54 -5.84
CA GLY A 108 9.95 -19.62 -7.13
C GLY A 108 8.56 -18.96 -7.12
N MET A 109 7.97 -18.74 -5.94
CA MET A 109 6.63 -18.13 -5.77
C MET A 109 6.69 -16.71 -5.19
N SER A 110 7.84 -16.28 -4.69
CA SER A 110 8.06 -14.88 -4.31
C SER A 110 8.35 -14.04 -5.55
N GLY A 111 7.84 -12.80 -5.60
CA GLY A 111 8.11 -11.84 -6.67
C GLY A 111 9.59 -11.54 -6.92
N SER A 112 10.50 -12.19 -6.20
CA SER A 112 11.94 -12.03 -6.33
C SER A 112 12.45 -12.58 -7.66
N ALA A 113 12.86 -11.68 -8.54
CA ALA A 113 13.37 -11.96 -9.90
C ALA A 113 14.66 -12.81 -9.94
N ALA A 114 15.25 -13.15 -8.80
CA ALA A 114 16.64 -13.66 -8.77
C ALA A 114 16.77 -15.19 -8.83
N ARG A 115 15.71 -15.99 -8.60
CA ARG A 115 15.88 -17.44 -8.34
C ARG A 115 14.96 -18.38 -9.12
N GLY A 116 14.16 -17.92 -10.06
CA GLY A 116 13.24 -18.77 -10.82
C GLY A 116 13.35 -18.57 -12.33
N ALA A 117 14.46 -18.96 -12.94
CA ALA A 117 14.67 -18.85 -14.40
C ALA A 117 13.66 -19.66 -15.26
N ALA A 118 12.84 -20.51 -14.66
CA ALA A 118 11.90 -21.38 -15.38
C ALA A 118 10.43 -20.89 -15.37
N LEU A 119 10.06 -19.85 -14.59
CA LEU A 119 8.68 -19.43 -14.35
C LEU A 119 8.45 -17.94 -14.70
N GLY A 120 8.99 -17.44 -15.81
CA GLY A 120 9.07 -16.00 -15.90
C GLY A 120 8.85 -15.30 -17.24
N LEU A 121 8.33 -15.94 -18.28
CA LEU A 121 8.16 -15.25 -19.58
C LEU A 121 7.16 -14.08 -19.50
N LEU A 122 6.04 -14.24 -18.78
CA LEU A 122 5.07 -13.15 -18.59
C LEU A 122 5.59 -12.08 -17.60
N ARG A 123 6.42 -12.44 -16.63
CA ARG A 123 7.09 -11.49 -15.73
C ARG A 123 8.03 -10.53 -16.45
N ILE A 124 8.70 -11.01 -17.50
CA ILE A 124 9.55 -10.16 -18.34
C ILE A 124 8.69 -9.11 -19.04
N ALA A 125 7.54 -9.49 -19.56
CA ALA A 125 6.60 -8.57 -20.21
C ALA A 125 6.00 -7.56 -19.19
N ASP A 126 5.59 -8.01 -18.01
CA ASP A 126 5.10 -7.13 -16.94
C ASP A 126 6.19 -6.17 -16.44
N ARG A 127 7.42 -6.64 -16.31
CA ARG A 127 8.59 -5.81 -15.94
C ARG A 127 8.91 -4.78 -17.02
N ILE A 128 8.88 -5.16 -18.30
CA ILE A 128 9.06 -4.22 -19.40
C ILE A 128 7.94 -3.18 -19.40
N GLY A 129 6.69 -3.60 -19.22
CA GLY A 129 5.54 -2.70 -19.11
C GLY A 129 5.68 -1.71 -17.93
N HIS A 130 6.18 -2.16 -16.79
CA HIS A 130 6.43 -1.29 -15.61
C HIS A 130 7.62 -0.34 -15.83
N LEU A 131 8.71 -0.83 -16.41
CA LEU A 131 9.88 0.00 -16.76
C LEU A 131 9.57 1.06 -17.83
N LEU A 132 8.60 0.79 -18.70
CA LEU A 132 8.11 1.73 -19.72
C LEU A 132 7.13 2.78 -19.15
N ARG A 133 6.78 2.70 -17.87
CA ARG A 133 5.99 3.72 -17.13
C ARG A 133 6.88 4.52 -16.18
N PRO A 134 7.87 5.30 -16.67
CA PRO A 134 8.71 6.11 -15.79
C PRO A 134 7.84 7.19 -15.12
N ASN A 135 8.05 7.43 -13.82
CA ASN A 135 7.35 8.47 -13.07
C ASN A 135 7.84 9.90 -13.45
N SER A 136 7.90 10.20 -14.75
CA SER A 136 8.05 11.56 -15.23
C SER A 136 6.81 12.38 -14.86
N LYS A 137 6.91 13.72 -14.82
CA LYS A 137 5.80 14.62 -14.46
C LYS A 137 4.49 14.28 -15.22
N ILE A 138 4.57 13.90 -16.49
CA ILE A 138 3.42 13.55 -17.34
C ILE A 138 2.85 12.19 -16.94
N VAL A 139 3.71 11.21 -16.72
CA VAL A 139 3.29 9.83 -16.41
C VAL A 139 2.79 9.70 -14.96
N VAL A 140 3.39 10.43 -14.02
CA VAL A 140 2.86 10.49 -12.64
C VAL A 140 1.47 11.10 -12.63
N ARG A 141 1.22 12.19 -13.38
CA ARG A 141 -0.14 12.75 -13.52
C ARG A 141 -1.12 11.72 -14.10
N ARG A 142 -0.71 10.98 -15.14
CA ARG A 142 -1.55 9.94 -15.74
C ARG A 142 -1.77 8.75 -14.81
N ASN A 143 -0.74 8.24 -14.15
CA ASN A 143 -0.86 7.12 -13.20
C ASN A 143 -1.75 7.48 -12.00
N ILE A 144 -1.63 8.71 -11.49
CA ILE A 144 -2.51 9.23 -10.45
C ILE A 144 -3.92 9.39 -11.01
N SER A 145 -4.12 9.91 -12.23
CA SER A 145 -5.43 9.99 -12.87
C SER A 145 -6.03 8.58 -13.04
N GLU A 146 -5.30 7.62 -13.60
CA GLU A 146 -5.76 6.24 -13.79
C GLU A 146 -6.16 5.55 -12.47
N HIS A 147 -5.49 5.85 -11.34
CA HIS A 147 -5.87 5.33 -10.03
C HIS A 147 -7.06 6.08 -9.43
N TYR A 148 -7.12 7.41 -9.62
CA TYR A 148 -8.19 8.29 -9.14
C TYR A 148 -9.31 8.54 -10.18
N ASP A 149 -9.29 7.88 -11.37
CA ASP A 149 -10.46 7.75 -12.25
C ASP A 149 -11.60 6.95 -11.58
N VAL A 150 -11.29 6.29 -10.47
CA VAL A 150 -12.26 5.91 -9.45
C VAL A 150 -12.65 7.20 -8.72
N SER A 151 -13.91 7.62 -8.86
CA SER A 151 -14.43 8.93 -8.40
C SER A 151 -14.20 9.17 -6.89
N ASN A 152 -14.18 10.44 -6.48
CA ASN A 152 -14.19 10.80 -5.05
C ASN A 152 -15.32 10.08 -4.29
N ASP A 153 -16.48 9.89 -4.93
CA ASP A 153 -17.65 9.21 -4.34
C ASP A 153 -17.33 7.75 -3.96
N PHE A 154 -16.52 7.07 -4.76
CA PHE A 154 -16.07 5.72 -4.42
C PHE A 154 -15.23 5.69 -3.14
N PHE A 155 -14.27 6.60 -3.01
CA PHE A 155 -13.44 6.69 -1.80
C PHE A 155 -14.26 7.05 -0.56
N GLN A 156 -15.30 7.86 -0.68
CA GLN A 156 -16.25 8.18 0.40
C GLN A 156 -17.02 6.95 0.90
N LEU A 157 -17.08 5.87 0.14
CA LEU A 157 -17.77 4.66 0.58
C LEU A 157 -17.04 3.99 1.76
N PHE A 158 -15.72 4.10 1.86
CA PHE A 158 -14.96 3.37 2.88
C PHE A 158 -13.99 4.23 3.71
N LEU A 159 -13.65 5.44 3.28
CA LEU A 159 -12.86 6.36 4.08
C LEU A 159 -13.70 7.02 5.18
N ASP A 160 -13.03 7.53 6.21
CA ASP A 160 -13.63 8.36 7.26
C ASP A 160 -13.99 9.77 6.73
N PRO A 161 -14.77 10.59 7.46
CA PRO A 161 -15.17 11.92 7.01
C PRO A 161 -14.00 12.88 6.71
N SER A 162 -12.81 12.64 7.31
CA SER A 162 -11.62 13.42 7.00
C SER A 162 -11.03 13.09 5.63
N MET A 163 -11.47 12.00 4.99
CA MET A 163 -10.99 11.52 3.69
C MET A 163 -9.49 11.24 3.69
N MET A 164 -8.98 10.64 4.77
CA MET A 164 -7.57 10.26 4.84
C MET A 164 -7.35 8.88 4.24
N TYR A 165 -6.69 8.82 3.08
CA TYR A 165 -6.32 7.58 2.41
C TYR A 165 -4.86 7.21 2.73
N SER A 166 -4.62 6.92 4.01
CA SER A 166 -3.31 6.58 4.58
C SER A 166 -3.52 5.90 5.93
N SER A 167 -2.50 5.26 6.49
CA SER A 167 -2.60 4.60 7.80
C SER A 167 -3.08 5.55 8.88
N ALA A 168 -4.03 5.09 9.67
CA ALA A 168 -4.44 5.73 10.93
C ALA A 168 -3.55 5.30 12.11
N ARG A 169 -3.64 5.96 13.27
CA ARG A 169 -3.04 5.55 14.55
C ARG A 169 -4.13 5.20 15.54
N TRP A 170 -4.19 3.93 15.92
CA TRP A 170 -5.31 3.40 16.69
C TRP A 170 -5.14 3.47 18.21
N GLU A 171 -4.06 4.02 18.72
CA GLU A 171 -3.84 4.18 20.16
C GLU A 171 -5.01 4.92 20.84
N GLY A 172 -5.75 4.22 21.69
CA GLY A 172 -6.93 4.76 22.39
C GLY A 172 -8.15 5.08 21.49
N ALA A 173 -8.07 4.89 20.18
CA ALA A 173 -9.16 5.18 19.25
C ALA A 173 -10.16 4.01 19.15
N LEU A 174 -11.46 4.32 19.12
CA LEU A 174 -12.56 3.37 18.94
C LEU A 174 -13.08 3.36 17.49
N THR A 175 -12.92 4.46 16.76
CA THR A 175 -13.40 4.61 15.39
C THR A 175 -12.25 4.98 14.45
N LEU A 176 -12.44 4.73 13.15
CA LEU A 176 -11.48 5.13 12.12
C LEU A 176 -11.23 6.64 12.11
N GLU A 177 -12.28 7.45 12.29
CA GLU A 177 -12.17 8.92 12.35
C GLU A 177 -11.27 9.37 13.51
N GLN A 178 -11.46 8.79 14.72
CA GLN A 178 -10.59 9.07 15.86
C GLN A 178 -9.14 8.65 15.61
N ALA A 179 -8.95 7.49 15.00
CA ALA A 179 -7.62 6.99 14.66
C ALA A 179 -6.92 7.86 13.60
N GLN A 180 -7.65 8.39 12.61
CA GLN A 180 -7.11 9.34 11.64
C GLN A 180 -6.81 10.69 12.29
N ALA A 181 -7.64 11.16 13.21
CA ALA A 181 -7.35 12.36 14.01
C ALA A 181 -6.06 12.18 14.84
N ASN A 182 -5.86 11.02 15.49
CA ASN A 182 -4.64 10.71 16.23
C ASN A 182 -3.40 10.74 15.32
N LYS A 183 -3.49 10.18 14.12
CA LYS A 183 -2.41 10.19 13.13
C LYS A 183 -2.04 11.61 12.72
N ASN A 184 -3.02 12.44 12.39
CA ASN A 184 -2.80 13.83 12.02
C ASN A 184 -2.19 14.62 13.19
N GLU A 185 -2.70 14.39 14.39
CA GLU A 185 -2.23 15.01 15.62
C GLU A 185 -0.77 14.65 15.95
N SER A 186 -0.37 13.39 15.76
CA SER A 186 1.01 12.99 16.02
C SER A 186 2.00 13.74 15.12
N LEU A 187 1.68 13.93 13.84
CA LEU A 187 2.49 14.72 12.91
C LEU A 187 2.54 16.20 13.29
N CYS A 188 1.41 16.79 13.71
CA CYS A 188 1.38 18.18 14.20
C CYS A 188 2.28 18.37 15.43
N ARG A 189 2.21 17.43 16.39
CA ARG A 189 3.08 17.46 17.59
C ARG A 189 4.55 17.26 17.23
N PHE A 190 4.87 16.37 16.30
CA PHE A 190 6.25 16.13 15.86
C PHE A 190 6.84 17.34 15.15
N LEU A 191 6.03 18.08 14.40
CA LEU A 191 6.40 19.36 13.81
C LEU A 191 6.44 20.51 14.82
N GLN A 192 5.96 20.30 16.07
CA GLN A 192 5.87 21.35 17.10
C GLN A 192 5.14 22.60 16.58
N LEU A 193 3.98 22.39 15.94
CA LEU A 193 3.25 23.46 15.26
C LEU A 193 2.86 24.60 16.19
N LYS A 194 3.04 25.82 15.68
CA LYS A 194 2.68 27.10 16.32
C LYS A 194 1.76 27.91 15.39
N PRO A 195 0.95 28.84 15.94
CA PRO A 195 0.07 29.68 15.12
C PRO A 195 0.82 30.57 14.11
N THR A 196 2.09 30.83 14.36
CA THR A 196 2.97 31.64 13.48
C THR A 196 3.57 30.87 12.31
N ASP A 197 3.53 29.54 12.37
CA ASP A 197 4.17 28.70 11.36
C ASP A 197 3.45 28.79 10.01
N HIS A 198 4.23 28.76 8.96
CA HIS A 198 3.77 28.50 7.60
C HIS A 198 4.27 27.11 7.17
N VAL A 199 3.36 26.18 6.98
CA VAL A 199 3.66 24.78 6.66
C VAL A 199 3.49 24.52 5.17
N ILE A 200 4.42 23.80 4.56
CA ILE A 200 4.25 23.20 3.25
C ILE A 200 3.80 21.74 3.40
N GLU A 201 2.66 21.37 2.82
CA GLU A 201 2.18 20.01 2.70
C GLU A 201 2.42 19.53 1.27
N ILE A 202 3.15 18.42 1.11
CA ILE A 202 3.38 17.79 -0.20
C ILE A 202 2.55 16.52 -0.30
N GLY A 203 1.48 16.58 -1.10
CA GLY A 203 0.45 15.55 -1.17
C GLY A 203 -0.80 15.93 -0.38
N THR A 204 -1.64 16.80 -0.94
CA THR A 204 -2.85 17.33 -0.31
C THR A 204 -3.86 16.25 0.07
N GLY A 205 -3.93 15.14 -0.69
CA GLY A 205 -5.10 14.29 -0.65
C GLY A 205 -6.38 15.11 -0.84
N TRP A 206 -7.33 14.95 0.03
CA TRP A 206 -8.56 15.76 0.05
C TRP A 206 -8.58 16.82 1.17
N GLY A 207 -7.37 17.25 1.61
CA GLY A 207 -7.18 18.34 2.57
C GLY A 207 -7.35 17.96 4.04
N GLY A 208 -7.42 16.67 4.37
CA GLY A 208 -7.72 16.21 5.73
C GLY A 208 -6.70 16.66 6.77
N TRP A 209 -5.39 16.56 6.48
CA TRP A 209 -4.36 16.99 7.40
C TRP A 209 -4.30 18.52 7.54
N ALA A 210 -4.35 19.26 6.43
CA ALA A 210 -4.32 20.73 6.46
C ALA A 210 -5.47 21.30 7.29
N LEU A 211 -6.69 20.77 7.10
CA LEU A 211 -7.86 21.16 7.89
C LEU A 211 -7.67 20.88 9.39
N HIS A 212 -7.13 19.71 9.76
CA HIS A 212 -6.84 19.36 11.15
C HIS A 212 -5.81 20.30 11.75
N ALA A 213 -4.70 20.53 11.08
CA ALA A 213 -3.60 21.35 11.56
C ALA A 213 -4.04 22.81 11.79
N VAL A 214 -4.75 23.39 10.82
CA VAL A 214 -5.17 24.80 10.94
C VAL A 214 -6.25 24.98 11.98
N LYS A 215 -7.26 24.10 12.05
CA LYS A 215 -8.30 24.15 13.08
C LYS A 215 -7.74 24.08 14.49
N LYS A 216 -6.72 23.27 14.72
CA LYS A 216 -6.19 23.01 16.05
C LYS A 216 -5.04 23.92 16.46
N TYR A 217 -4.18 24.27 15.52
CA TYR A 217 -2.95 25.02 15.80
C TYR A 217 -2.95 26.45 15.28
N GLY A 218 -3.91 26.84 14.41
CA GLY A 218 -4.01 28.19 13.86
C GLY A 218 -2.87 28.57 12.89
N CYS A 219 -2.04 27.59 12.47
CA CYS A 219 -0.97 27.82 11.51
C CYS A 219 -1.49 28.14 10.11
N ARG A 220 -0.60 28.51 9.19
CA ARG A 220 -0.91 28.62 7.76
C ARG A 220 -0.39 27.39 7.03
N VAL A 221 -1.14 26.90 6.03
CA VAL A 221 -0.75 25.76 5.21
C VAL A 221 -0.80 26.11 3.73
N THR A 222 0.29 25.87 3.01
CA THR A 222 0.29 25.75 1.56
C THR A 222 0.37 24.26 1.23
N SER A 223 -0.64 23.74 0.53
CA SER A 223 -0.76 22.32 0.22
C SER A 223 -0.70 22.07 -1.28
N LEU A 224 0.15 21.13 -1.71
CA LEU A 224 0.41 20.84 -3.12
C LEU A 224 -0.15 19.48 -3.53
N THR A 225 -0.85 19.46 -4.64
CA THR A 225 -1.26 18.24 -5.33
C THR A 225 -1.12 18.40 -6.84
N ILE A 226 -0.95 17.29 -7.55
CA ILE A 226 -1.00 17.23 -9.01
C ILE A 226 -2.29 16.61 -9.54
N SER A 227 -3.18 16.17 -8.63
CA SER A 227 -4.51 15.63 -8.97
C SER A 227 -5.55 16.75 -8.95
N LYS A 228 -6.19 16.99 -10.11
CA LYS A 228 -7.25 17.98 -10.21
C LYS A 228 -8.47 17.62 -9.35
N ALA A 229 -8.85 16.34 -9.31
CA ALA A 229 -9.98 15.86 -8.50
C ALA A 229 -9.74 16.07 -6.99
N GLN A 230 -8.52 15.80 -6.51
CA GLN A 230 -8.15 16.08 -5.12
C GLN A 230 -8.12 17.59 -4.84
N HIS A 231 -7.51 18.37 -5.74
CA HIS A 231 -7.45 19.82 -5.61
C HIS A 231 -8.85 20.44 -5.45
N ASP A 232 -9.75 20.13 -6.37
CA ASP A 232 -11.08 20.76 -6.41
C ASP A 232 -11.87 20.44 -5.15
N LEU A 233 -11.91 19.16 -4.72
CA LEU A 233 -12.60 18.77 -3.49
C LEU A 233 -11.91 19.35 -2.23
N ALA A 234 -10.57 19.41 -2.19
CA ALA A 234 -9.87 20.02 -1.07
C ALA A 234 -10.18 21.54 -0.95
N VAL A 235 -10.20 22.26 -2.06
CA VAL A 235 -10.60 23.69 -2.08
C VAL A 235 -12.03 23.87 -1.59
N GLU A 236 -12.96 23.03 -2.04
CA GLU A 236 -14.36 23.07 -1.58
C GLU A 236 -14.44 22.84 -0.06
N ARG A 237 -13.78 21.82 0.46
CA ARG A 237 -13.75 21.49 1.90
C ARG A 237 -13.12 22.61 2.74
N VAL A 238 -12.06 23.23 2.25
CA VAL A 238 -11.41 24.38 2.90
C VAL A 238 -12.35 25.57 2.99
N ARG A 239 -13.08 25.86 1.91
CA ARG A 239 -14.11 26.95 1.88
C ARG A 239 -15.27 26.64 2.83
N ALA A 240 -15.79 25.43 2.79
CA ALA A 240 -16.87 24.99 3.67
C ALA A 240 -16.48 25.07 5.17
N ALA A 241 -15.18 24.87 5.47
CA ALA A 241 -14.65 25.02 6.82
C ALA A 241 -14.37 26.47 7.24
N GLY A 242 -14.50 27.47 6.34
CA GLY A 242 -14.19 28.87 6.61
C GLY A 242 -12.70 29.16 6.80
N LEU A 243 -11.79 28.36 6.21
CA LEU A 243 -10.34 28.42 6.43
C LEU A 243 -9.54 28.83 5.18
N ALA A 244 -10.20 29.45 4.19
CA ALA A 244 -9.58 29.84 2.93
C ALA A 244 -8.52 30.96 3.07
N ASP A 245 -8.52 31.70 4.17
CA ASP A 245 -7.51 32.68 4.55
C ASP A 245 -6.23 32.05 5.14
N ARG A 246 -6.30 30.80 5.59
CA ARG A 246 -5.21 30.07 6.24
C ARG A 246 -4.67 28.90 5.43
N ILE A 247 -5.48 28.29 4.55
CA ILE A 247 -5.11 27.15 3.73
C ILE A 247 -5.15 27.53 2.25
N THR A 248 -4.02 27.43 1.58
CA THR A 248 -3.90 27.58 0.13
C THR A 248 -3.62 26.23 -0.50
N VAL A 249 -4.55 25.69 -1.28
CA VAL A 249 -4.35 24.47 -2.07
C VAL A 249 -3.91 24.85 -3.47
N LYS A 250 -2.83 24.25 -3.96
CA LYS A 250 -2.27 24.51 -5.29
C LYS A 250 -2.22 23.24 -6.13
N LEU A 251 -2.66 23.36 -7.38
CA LEU A 251 -2.48 22.32 -8.40
C LEU A 251 -1.08 22.48 -9.02
N GLU A 252 -0.06 22.05 -8.31
CA GLU A 252 1.34 22.32 -8.63
C GLU A 252 2.23 21.13 -8.25
N ASP A 253 3.25 20.86 -9.06
CA ASP A 253 4.27 19.85 -8.75
C ASP A 253 5.30 20.43 -7.76
N PHE A 254 5.60 19.71 -6.68
CA PHE A 254 6.54 20.17 -5.64
C PHE A 254 7.94 20.47 -6.18
N ARG A 255 8.32 19.87 -7.32
CA ARG A 255 9.61 20.11 -7.98
C ARG A 255 9.72 21.51 -8.56
N ASP A 256 8.60 22.11 -8.93
CA ASP A 256 8.53 23.47 -9.52
C ASP A 256 8.20 24.53 -8.47
N HIS A 257 7.65 24.13 -7.33
CA HIS A 257 7.20 25.03 -6.29
C HIS A 257 8.34 25.83 -5.67
N GLN A 258 8.11 27.10 -5.38
CA GLN A 258 9.04 28.03 -4.76
C GLN A 258 8.46 28.56 -3.45
N GLY A 259 9.34 28.93 -2.51
CA GLY A 259 8.96 29.49 -1.22
C GLY A 259 9.88 28.99 -0.10
N LEU A 260 9.73 29.62 1.09
CA LEU A 260 10.42 29.21 2.32
C LEU A 260 9.38 29.03 3.43
N TYR A 261 9.42 27.86 4.05
CA TYR A 261 8.45 27.40 5.03
C TYR A 261 9.11 27.04 6.36
N ASP A 262 8.36 27.17 7.43
CA ASP A 262 8.82 26.80 8.78
C ASP A 262 8.84 25.30 8.96
N LYS A 263 7.84 24.61 8.39
CA LYS A 263 7.63 23.16 8.55
C LYS A 263 7.24 22.54 7.22
N CYS A 264 7.55 21.24 7.08
CA CYS A 264 7.10 20.42 5.95
C CYS A 264 6.44 19.14 6.44
N VAL A 265 5.33 18.75 5.80
CA VAL A 265 4.67 17.46 6.01
C VAL A 265 4.42 16.76 4.67
N SER A 266 4.54 15.43 4.67
CA SER A 266 4.11 14.60 3.55
C SER A 266 3.64 13.25 4.09
N ILE A 267 2.48 12.78 3.65
CA ILE A 267 1.82 11.58 4.17
C ILE A 267 1.56 10.63 3.01
N GLU A 268 2.30 9.50 2.98
CA GLU A 268 2.16 8.41 2.00
C GLU A 268 2.08 8.90 0.54
N MET A 269 2.96 9.84 0.20
CA MET A 269 3.10 10.40 -1.14
C MET A 269 4.41 9.95 -1.81
N MET A 270 5.48 9.73 -1.01
CA MET A 270 6.80 9.40 -1.56
C MET A 270 6.81 8.08 -2.33
N GLU A 271 5.91 7.15 -1.99
CA GLU A 271 5.72 5.87 -2.68
C GLU A 271 5.37 6.05 -4.16
N ALA A 272 4.65 7.11 -4.49
CA ALA A 272 4.28 7.43 -5.87
C ALA A 272 5.44 7.96 -6.73
N LEU A 273 6.58 8.31 -6.12
CA LEU A 273 7.71 8.92 -6.84
C LEU A 273 8.56 7.89 -7.58
N GLY A 274 8.64 6.65 -7.05
CA GLY A 274 9.56 5.64 -7.53
C GLY A 274 11.04 6.01 -7.24
N HIS A 275 11.95 5.05 -7.43
CA HIS A 275 13.35 5.16 -7.03
C HIS A 275 14.09 6.38 -7.64
N LYS A 276 13.80 6.68 -8.91
CA LYS A 276 14.49 7.73 -9.68
C LYS A 276 14.26 9.14 -9.14
N TYR A 277 13.07 9.42 -8.59
CA TYR A 277 12.65 10.76 -8.21
C TYR A 277 12.71 11.04 -6.70
N LEU A 278 13.03 10.05 -5.87
CA LEU A 278 13.27 10.25 -4.43
C LEU A 278 14.37 11.29 -4.14
N PRO A 279 15.52 11.32 -4.86
CA PRO A 279 16.51 12.38 -4.65
C PRO A 279 15.94 13.77 -4.88
N ALA A 280 15.14 13.97 -5.94
CA ALA A 280 14.53 15.26 -6.23
C ALA A 280 13.56 15.73 -5.14
N PHE A 281 12.84 14.80 -4.50
CA PHE A 281 12.01 15.09 -3.33
C PHE A 281 12.88 15.64 -2.18
N CYS A 282 13.93 14.90 -1.81
CA CYS A 282 14.82 15.32 -0.73
C CYS A 282 15.48 16.68 -1.01
N THR A 283 15.96 16.91 -2.24
CA THR A 283 16.50 18.22 -2.66
C THR A 283 15.46 19.33 -2.50
N SER A 284 14.19 19.07 -2.87
CA SER A 284 13.11 20.05 -2.71
C SER A 284 12.84 20.37 -1.24
N ILE A 285 12.89 19.40 -0.34
CA ILE A 285 12.76 19.63 1.11
C ILE A 285 13.90 20.56 1.59
N GLY A 286 15.14 20.32 1.16
CA GLY A 286 16.29 21.17 1.49
C GLY A 286 16.11 22.62 1.05
N ARG A 287 15.50 22.85 -0.11
CA ARG A 287 15.26 24.16 -0.71
C ARG A 287 14.06 24.88 -0.10
N LEU A 288 12.99 24.16 0.24
CA LEU A 288 11.71 24.73 0.69
C LEU A 288 11.69 25.07 2.19
N LEU A 289 12.57 24.49 2.99
CA LEU A 289 12.58 24.73 4.42
C LEU A 289 13.61 25.76 4.85
N LYS A 290 13.19 26.64 5.74
CA LYS A 290 14.07 27.57 6.48
C LYS A 290 15.18 26.81 7.20
N PRO A 291 16.28 27.49 7.61
CA PRO A 291 17.39 26.82 8.32
C PRO A 291 16.98 26.02 9.56
N GLU A 292 16.03 26.52 10.34
CA GLU A 292 15.50 25.90 11.55
C GLU A 292 14.26 25.01 11.30
N GLY A 293 13.91 24.81 10.01
CA GLY A 293 12.71 24.10 9.62
C GLY A 293 12.74 22.63 10.02
N LEU A 294 11.55 22.06 10.32
CA LEU A 294 11.33 20.65 10.58
C LEU A 294 10.58 20.00 9.42
N ALA A 295 10.95 18.77 9.09
CA ALA A 295 10.18 17.95 8.16
C ALA A 295 9.65 16.68 8.86
N ALA A 296 8.36 16.38 8.70
CA ALA A 296 7.77 15.16 9.20
C ALA A 296 7.11 14.38 8.05
N PHE A 297 7.45 13.12 7.91
CA PHE A 297 6.95 12.27 6.85
C PHE A 297 6.31 11.01 7.42
N GLN A 298 5.17 10.63 6.85
CA GLN A 298 4.62 9.28 7.01
C GLN A 298 4.79 8.53 5.69
N TYR A 299 5.33 7.32 5.76
CA TYR A 299 5.54 6.50 4.56
C TYR A 299 5.58 5.01 4.87
N ILE A 300 5.19 4.20 3.88
CA ILE A 300 5.21 2.74 3.93
C ILE A 300 6.64 2.26 3.69
N THR A 301 7.06 1.27 4.49
CA THR A 301 8.42 0.74 4.43
C THR A 301 8.45 -0.74 4.08
N CYS A 302 9.46 -1.14 3.33
CA CYS A 302 9.89 -2.53 3.24
C CYS A 302 11.20 -2.74 4.03
N PRO A 303 11.54 -3.98 4.40
CA PRO A 303 12.85 -4.27 4.97
C PRO A 303 13.99 -3.79 4.06
N ASP A 304 15.02 -3.16 4.64
CA ASP A 304 16.16 -2.63 3.87
C ASP A 304 16.83 -3.71 3.01
N SER A 305 16.90 -4.94 3.52
CA SER A 305 17.46 -6.10 2.82
C SER A 305 16.69 -6.48 1.55
N ARG A 306 15.40 -6.12 1.46
CA ARG A 306 14.52 -6.46 0.34
C ARG A 306 14.23 -5.28 -0.59
N TYR A 307 14.73 -4.07 -0.28
CA TYR A 307 14.45 -2.87 -1.07
C TYR A 307 14.81 -3.02 -2.55
N ASP A 308 15.96 -3.61 -2.85
CA ASP A 308 16.42 -3.85 -4.21
C ASP A 308 15.56 -4.87 -4.98
N GLU A 309 14.95 -5.80 -4.25
CA GLU A 309 13.98 -6.74 -4.80
C GLU A 309 12.67 -6.00 -5.16
N PHE A 310 12.10 -5.25 -4.21
CA PHE A 310 10.86 -4.50 -4.43
C PHE A 310 10.97 -3.50 -5.59
N ARG A 311 12.08 -2.76 -5.70
CA ARG A 311 12.25 -1.78 -6.78
C ARG A 311 12.44 -2.39 -8.17
N ARG A 312 12.80 -3.67 -8.26
CA ARG A 312 13.01 -4.39 -9.54
C ARG A 312 11.87 -5.32 -9.88
N GLY A 313 11.05 -5.67 -8.92
CA GLY A 313 9.87 -6.52 -9.09
C GLY A 313 8.65 -5.72 -9.56
N VAL A 314 7.61 -6.46 -9.92
CA VAL A 314 6.24 -5.95 -10.09
C VAL A 314 5.34 -6.93 -9.39
N ASP A 315 4.61 -6.46 -8.38
CA ASP A 315 3.62 -7.24 -7.66
C ASP A 315 2.18 -6.86 -8.06
N PHE A 316 1.20 -7.49 -7.40
CA PHE A 316 -0.21 -7.18 -7.59
C PHE A 316 -0.53 -5.70 -7.38
N ILE A 317 0.06 -5.07 -6.34
CA ILE A 317 -0.21 -3.66 -6.00
C ILE A 317 0.29 -2.73 -7.12
N GLN A 318 1.52 -2.95 -7.57
CA GLN A 318 2.11 -2.14 -8.64
C GLN A 318 1.43 -2.36 -10.00
N LYS A 319 0.89 -3.58 -10.25
CA LYS A 319 0.22 -3.87 -11.51
C LYS A 319 -1.21 -3.33 -11.56
N HIS A 320 -1.99 -3.46 -10.48
CA HIS A 320 -3.44 -3.31 -10.50
C HIS A 320 -3.99 -2.17 -9.65
N ILE A 321 -3.23 -1.68 -8.65
CA ILE A 321 -3.70 -0.68 -7.68
C ILE A 321 -2.93 0.63 -7.82
N PHE A 322 -1.60 0.61 -7.66
CA PHE A 322 -0.74 1.80 -7.70
C PHE A 322 0.37 1.65 -8.75
N PRO A 323 0.07 1.82 -10.05
CA PRO A 323 1.09 1.70 -11.09
C PRO A 323 2.24 2.69 -10.88
N GLY A 324 3.46 2.16 -10.88
CA GLY A 324 4.67 2.98 -10.69
C GLY A 324 5.03 3.27 -9.24
N SER A 325 4.26 2.81 -8.26
CA SER A 325 4.59 2.96 -6.84
C SER A 325 5.82 2.12 -6.45
N LEU A 326 6.46 2.52 -5.35
CA LEU A 326 7.59 1.82 -4.77
C LEU A 326 7.54 1.92 -3.25
N LEU A 327 7.62 0.78 -2.57
CA LEU A 327 7.82 0.76 -1.12
C LEU A 327 9.21 1.29 -0.79
N LEU A 328 9.29 2.07 0.28
CA LEU A 328 10.51 2.76 0.68
C LEU A 328 11.32 1.92 1.66
N SER A 329 12.60 2.24 1.79
CA SER A 329 13.48 1.70 2.81
C SER A 329 13.90 2.83 3.75
N ILE A 330 13.85 2.61 5.06
CA ILE A 330 14.24 3.61 6.06
C ILE A 330 15.68 4.08 5.80
N ASN A 331 16.59 3.13 5.60
CA ASN A 331 17.98 3.43 5.31
C ASN A 331 18.12 4.27 4.03
N ARG A 332 17.40 3.93 2.96
CA ARG A 332 17.46 4.67 1.69
C ARG A 332 16.96 6.11 1.83
N VAL A 333 15.83 6.31 2.54
CA VAL A 333 15.30 7.66 2.78
C VAL A 333 16.29 8.48 3.62
N ASN A 334 16.86 7.90 4.70
CA ASN A 334 17.83 8.58 5.54
C ASN A 334 19.10 8.99 4.78
N GLN A 335 19.65 8.11 3.94
CA GLN A 335 20.80 8.42 3.10
C GLN A 335 20.51 9.59 2.16
N LEU A 336 19.35 9.60 1.52
CA LEU A 336 18.95 10.66 0.60
C LEU A 336 18.69 11.98 1.33
N MET A 337 17.99 11.96 2.47
CA MET A 337 17.74 13.16 3.26
C MET A 337 19.05 13.79 3.70
N THR A 338 20.01 13.03 4.17
CA THR A 338 21.32 13.53 4.55
C THR A 338 22.09 14.10 3.34
N LYS A 339 22.15 13.35 2.26
CA LYS A 339 22.97 13.70 1.09
C LYS A 339 22.39 14.88 0.30
N GLU A 340 21.08 14.86 0.03
CA GLU A 340 20.45 15.77 -0.93
C GLU A 340 19.86 17.05 -0.25
N SER A 341 19.55 16.98 1.05
CA SER A 341 18.93 18.11 1.78
C SER A 341 19.74 18.61 2.98
N GLY A 342 20.72 17.84 3.44
CA GLY A 342 21.45 18.15 4.67
C GLY A 342 20.66 17.92 5.95
N PHE A 343 19.51 17.24 5.89
CA PHE A 343 18.71 16.88 7.04
C PHE A 343 19.10 15.50 7.57
N GLN A 344 19.00 15.31 8.87
CA GLN A 344 19.23 14.02 9.54
C GLN A 344 17.99 13.59 10.30
N LEU A 345 17.83 12.27 10.45
CA LEU A 345 16.75 11.68 11.23
C LEU A 345 16.89 12.08 12.70
N HIS A 346 15.81 12.63 13.26
CA HIS A 346 15.71 13.01 14.67
C HIS A 346 14.79 12.08 15.47
N ARG A 347 13.70 11.64 14.84
CA ARG A 347 12.70 10.75 15.46
C ARG A 347 12.15 9.80 14.42
N LEU A 348 11.84 8.57 14.84
CA LEU A 348 11.15 7.59 14.01
C LEU A 348 10.24 6.75 14.89
N GLU A 349 8.99 6.59 14.47
CA GLU A 349 8.02 5.70 15.11
C GLU A 349 7.41 4.78 14.06
N GLU A 350 7.48 3.46 14.31
CA GLU A 350 6.88 2.42 13.49
C GLU A 350 5.53 2.03 14.09
N PHE A 351 4.49 1.89 13.23
CA PHE A 351 3.13 1.53 13.63
C PHE A 351 2.39 0.70 12.57
N GLY A 352 3.08 -0.20 11.88
CA GLY A 352 2.54 -1.00 10.79
C GLY A 352 1.31 -1.83 11.16
N LEU A 353 1.20 -2.30 12.41
CA LEU A 353 0.01 -3.02 12.88
C LEU A 353 -1.26 -2.15 12.88
N ASP A 354 -1.11 -0.84 13.04
CA ASP A 354 -2.23 0.11 12.93
C ASP A 354 -2.74 0.19 11.49
N TYR A 355 -1.84 0.01 10.51
CA TYR A 355 -2.27 -0.05 9.11
C TYR A 355 -3.10 -1.30 8.82
N ALA A 356 -2.71 -2.44 9.37
CA ALA A 356 -3.52 -3.66 9.24
C ALA A 356 -4.95 -3.44 9.75
N ARG A 357 -5.10 -2.77 10.89
CA ARG A 357 -6.41 -2.40 11.46
C ARG A 357 -7.16 -1.38 10.60
N THR A 358 -6.43 -0.41 10.01
CA THR A 358 -7.00 0.60 9.10
C THR A 358 -7.56 -0.06 7.84
N LEU A 359 -6.81 -0.98 7.23
CA LEU A 359 -7.21 -1.74 6.05
C LEU A 359 -8.41 -2.65 6.33
N ASP A 360 -8.47 -3.25 7.53
CA ASP A 360 -9.62 -4.02 7.97
C ASP A 360 -10.88 -3.14 8.07
N ALA A 361 -10.77 -1.97 8.69
CA ALA A 361 -11.88 -1.00 8.78
C ALA A 361 -12.36 -0.55 7.39
N TRP A 362 -11.43 -0.26 6.47
CA TRP A 362 -11.80 0.08 5.09
C TRP A 362 -12.48 -1.09 4.37
N CYS A 363 -11.97 -2.31 4.53
CA CYS A 363 -12.57 -3.48 3.92
C CYS A 363 -14.00 -3.72 4.44
N GLN A 364 -14.22 -3.61 5.75
CA GLN A 364 -15.56 -3.76 6.35
C GLN A 364 -16.53 -2.69 5.83
N ALA A 365 -16.11 -1.42 5.77
CA ALA A 365 -16.92 -0.34 5.24
C ALA A 365 -17.24 -0.54 3.74
N PHE A 366 -16.29 -1.00 2.93
CA PHE A 366 -16.46 -1.33 1.53
C PHE A 366 -17.46 -2.48 1.35
N GLU A 367 -17.30 -3.59 2.09
CA GLU A 367 -18.20 -4.75 2.03
C GLU A 367 -19.65 -4.39 2.42
N ALA A 368 -19.83 -3.50 3.39
CA ALA A 368 -21.16 -3.03 3.81
C ALA A 368 -21.87 -2.18 2.73
N LYS A 369 -21.15 -1.70 1.71
CA LYS A 369 -21.69 -0.81 0.68
C LYS A 369 -21.58 -1.37 -0.75
N LEU A 370 -21.48 -2.68 -0.91
CA LEU A 370 -21.30 -3.32 -2.23
C LEU A 370 -22.42 -2.99 -3.22
N ASP A 371 -23.67 -2.81 -2.75
CA ASP A 371 -24.77 -2.42 -3.63
C ASP A 371 -24.59 -1.01 -4.21
N GLN A 372 -24.00 -0.09 -3.42
CA GLN A 372 -23.66 1.24 -3.91
C GLN A 372 -22.49 1.16 -4.92
N VAL A 373 -21.49 0.29 -4.67
CA VAL A 373 -20.40 0.04 -5.61
C VAL A 373 -20.94 -0.47 -6.95
N ARG A 374 -21.88 -1.43 -6.93
CA ARG A 374 -22.53 -1.94 -8.16
C ARG A 374 -23.37 -0.86 -8.86
N ALA A 375 -24.08 -0.02 -8.10
CA ALA A 375 -24.87 1.09 -8.64
C ALA A 375 -23.99 2.15 -9.35
N MET A 376 -22.70 2.27 -8.97
CA MET A 376 -21.72 3.09 -9.67
C MET A 376 -21.22 2.45 -11.00
N GLY A 377 -21.70 1.26 -11.37
CA GLY A 377 -21.32 0.55 -12.59
C GLY A 377 -20.11 -0.37 -12.45
N PHE A 378 -19.58 -0.60 -11.24
CA PHE A 378 -18.45 -1.50 -11.02
C PHE A 378 -18.90 -2.97 -10.94
N GLY A 379 -18.32 -3.81 -11.78
CA GLY A 379 -18.62 -5.25 -11.83
C GLY A 379 -17.85 -6.06 -10.77
N GLU A 380 -18.15 -7.38 -10.72
CA GLU A 380 -17.62 -8.31 -9.71
C GLU A 380 -16.09 -8.39 -9.71
N ARG A 381 -15.44 -8.33 -10.88
CA ARG A 381 -13.98 -8.34 -11.00
C ARG A 381 -13.35 -7.13 -10.28
N PHE A 382 -13.99 -5.96 -10.32
CA PHE A 382 -13.56 -4.77 -9.60
C PHE A 382 -13.74 -4.94 -8.09
N ILE A 383 -14.88 -5.48 -7.66
CA ILE A 383 -15.17 -5.74 -6.24
C ILE A 383 -14.14 -6.72 -5.68
N ARG A 384 -13.87 -7.83 -6.37
CA ARG A 384 -12.85 -8.80 -5.97
C ARG A 384 -11.44 -8.20 -5.93
N LYS A 385 -11.09 -7.31 -6.90
CA LYS A 385 -9.82 -6.59 -6.90
C LYS A 385 -9.62 -5.75 -5.63
N TRP A 386 -10.64 -4.97 -5.22
CA TRP A 386 -10.54 -4.12 -4.05
C TRP A 386 -10.55 -4.90 -2.73
N ARG A 387 -11.38 -5.93 -2.64
CA ARG A 387 -11.37 -6.88 -1.51
C ARG A 387 -9.98 -7.51 -1.34
N LEU A 388 -9.41 -7.99 -2.44
CA LEU A 388 -8.06 -8.56 -2.43
C LEU A 388 -7.01 -7.53 -2.01
N TYR A 389 -7.08 -6.31 -2.52
CA TYR A 389 -6.17 -5.23 -2.15
C TYR A 389 -6.14 -4.99 -0.65
N PHE A 390 -7.30 -4.81 -0.03
CA PHE A 390 -7.37 -4.58 1.42
C PHE A 390 -6.79 -5.77 2.20
N ARG A 391 -7.17 -6.98 1.87
CA ARG A 391 -6.72 -8.19 2.58
C ARG A 391 -5.26 -8.53 2.33
N TYR A 392 -4.76 -8.29 1.12
CA TYR A 392 -3.35 -8.45 0.75
C TYR A 392 -2.45 -7.53 1.58
N CYS A 393 -2.76 -6.24 1.58
CA CYS A 393 -2.00 -5.27 2.37
C CYS A 393 -2.15 -5.51 3.87
N GLN A 394 -3.36 -5.85 4.36
CA GLN A 394 -3.59 -6.18 5.76
C GLN A 394 -2.67 -7.30 6.23
N ALA A 395 -2.63 -8.42 5.51
CA ALA A 395 -1.76 -9.55 5.84
C ALA A 395 -0.28 -9.15 5.80
N ALA A 396 0.13 -8.33 4.82
CA ALA A 396 1.53 -7.88 4.71
C ALA A 396 1.98 -7.06 5.94
N PHE A 397 1.11 -6.21 6.49
CA PHE A 397 1.39 -5.46 7.73
C PHE A 397 1.31 -6.36 8.97
N GLU A 398 0.32 -7.24 9.09
CA GLU A 398 0.17 -8.17 10.23
C GLU A 398 1.40 -9.07 10.41
N HIS A 399 1.95 -9.56 9.30
CA HIS A 399 3.17 -10.39 9.29
C HIS A 399 4.47 -9.57 9.30
N ARG A 400 4.40 -8.23 9.44
CA ARG A 400 5.55 -7.33 9.41
C ARG A 400 6.44 -7.52 8.17
N ASN A 401 5.85 -7.98 7.08
CA ASN A 401 6.51 -8.07 5.77
C ASN A 401 6.76 -6.67 5.18
N ILE A 402 5.91 -5.71 5.56
CA ILE A 402 6.05 -4.28 5.34
C ILE A 402 5.66 -3.53 6.62
N GLY A 403 6.06 -2.27 6.74
CA GLY A 403 5.75 -1.39 7.86
C GLY A 403 5.27 -0.01 7.40
N VAL A 404 4.88 0.83 8.36
CA VAL A 404 4.65 2.25 8.14
C VAL A 404 5.29 3.04 9.27
N VAL A 405 5.93 4.14 8.93
CA VAL A 405 6.63 4.98 9.90
C VAL A 405 6.20 6.43 9.81
N GLN A 406 6.28 7.12 10.95
CA GLN A 406 6.39 8.57 11.00
C GLN A 406 7.82 8.94 11.37
N ALA A 407 8.49 9.73 10.52
CA ALA A 407 9.88 10.13 10.68
C ALA A 407 10.02 11.65 10.67
N VAL A 408 10.80 12.20 11.60
CA VAL A 408 11.09 13.63 11.72
C VAL A 408 12.55 13.88 11.36
N TYR A 409 12.77 14.88 10.55
CA TYR A 409 14.08 15.29 10.07
C TYR A 409 14.38 16.73 10.47
N VAL A 410 15.62 16.98 10.91
CA VAL A 410 16.13 18.28 11.35
C VAL A 410 17.47 18.58 10.68
N ARG A 411 17.82 19.84 10.56
CA ARG A 411 19.20 20.20 10.17
C ARG A 411 20.12 20.17 11.38
N PRO A 412 21.32 19.56 11.28
CA PRO A 412 22.30 19.58 12.37
C PRO A 412 22.79 21.02 12.65
N ASN A 413 23.25 21.24 13.87
CA ASN A 413 23.81 22.53 14.34
C ASN A 413 22.84 23.73 14.23
N ARG A 414 21.54 23.49 14.26
CA ARG A 414 20.49 24.51 14.30
C ARG A 414 19.65 24.34 15.57
N LYS A 415 19.26 25.45 16.18
CA LYS A 415 18.29 25.45 17.28
C LYS A 415 16.91 25.31 16.66
N GLY A 416 16.18 24.28 17.02
CA GLY A 416 14.79 24.01 16.59
C GLY A 416 13.79 24.78 17.43
#